data_3d6eacbfa56b99355c467098cc538ab6
#
_entry.id   3d6eacbfa56b99355c467098cc538ab6
#
_cell.length_a   1.000
_cell.length_b   1.000
_cell.length_c   1.000
_cell.angle_alpha   90.00
_cell.angle_beta   90.00
_cell.angle_gamma   90.00
#
_symmetry.space_group_name_H-M   'P 1'
#
loop_
_entity.id
_entity.type
_entity.pdbx_description
1 polymer ?
#
loop_
_entity_poly.entity_id
_entity_poly.type
_entity_poly.pdbx_seq_one_letter_code
_entity_poly.pdbx_strand_id
1 'polypeptide(L)'
;MAGEHPSALPFSRRERWVAAAIVLLIVLARSLVFVFWEQSHYDSDQAVMGLMAKHLIEGRAFPLFLYGNTYLLGVEAYLAAPVFLIAGVSVATLKFPLLLINLGVALMLLRTLERDVGLRPYVAMLPVLFFAVPSPAVTAKFLAPDGGNVAPSMYTALIWLTRNRPNWCGFFFGVGFLQREFTLYAMLALLAVEVISGPLRTREGLRRRLTTFRTAIEVWLVVHILKSYSSAAGPGTTTEALLRSGDSVAQLAQRFCTDPAMIPRGLTNLFVEHFPVLFGTRPMALNELGIESASRQGFSGAWIILALTAGIAVAGVAIHLGKERRWKPAYSFCAYLVLVALLSQAGYIIGRCGGLHYFTLRYELLSVIGLTGLAAWFLAVTPPGRLRSIWMALAAGMVLVTAIPAVRLLAEYVRHEPANPKRMIVQHLEARGIKYAWGDYWRAYMITFLANERIIIAADDFERIHEYSEIVKAHKDEAVRIAREFCPGGKPAMPGLWICPYERVEETAPPAEAGTTPQPAIPPKPPGSR
;
A
#
# COMPACT_ATOMS: atom_id res chain seq x y z
N MET A 1 -27.26 -20.13 -23.87
CA MET A 1 -27.15 -18.96 -24.73
C MET A 1 -25.68 -18.57 -24.72
N ALA A 2 -24.97 -18.85 -25.82
CA ALA A 2 -23.58 -18.42 -26.01
C ALA A 2 -23.60 -16.88 -26.05
N GLY A 3 -22.92 -16.25 -25.10
CA GLY A 3 -22.80 -14.81 -25.08
C GLY A 3 -22.07 -14.34 -26.33
N GLU A 4 -22.74 -13.59 -27.16
CA GLU A 4 -22.11 -12.81 -28.21
C GLU A 4 -20.98 -11.99 -27.59
N HIS A 5 -19.75 -12.33 -27.94
CA HIS A 5 -18.62 -11.44 -27.70
C HIS A 5 -18.97 -10.11 -28.37
N PRO A 6 -18.99 -8.98 -27.66
CA PRO A 6 -19.17 -7.70 -28.29
C PRO A 6 -18.12 -7.59 -29.40
N SER A 7 -18.60 -7.48 -30.62
CA SER A 7 -17.83 -7.20 -31.83
C SER A 7 -16.82 -6.09 -31.51
N ALA A 8 -15.61 -6.20 -32.06
CA ALA A 8 -14.49 -5.28 -31.86
C ALA A 8 -14.98 -3.83 -31.72
N LEU A 9 -14.73 -3.24 -30.55
CA LEU A 9 -15.13 -1.85 -30.25
C LEU A 9 -14.65 -0.93 -31.38
N PRO A 10 -15.49 0.00 -31.86
CA PRO A 10 -15.26 0.81 -33.06
C PRO A 10 -14.15 1.85 -32.92
N PHE A 11 -13.29 1.72 -31.90
CA PHE A 11 -12.24 2.67 -31.61
C PHE A 11 -10.94 2.30 -32.32
N SER A 12 -10.28 3.30 -32.90
CA SER A 12 -9.06 3.08 -33.65
C SER A 12 -7.96 2.53 -32.72
N ARG A 13 -7.12 1.65 -33.30
CA ARG A 13 -5.95 1.11 -32.57
C ARG A 13 -5.03 2.25 -32.08
N ARG A 14 -4.92 3.32 -32.87
CA ARG A 14 -4.12 4.50 -32.55
C ARG A 14 -4.64 5.22 -31.30
N GLU A 15 -5.96 5.45 -31.18
CA GLU A 15 -6.55 6.11 -30.00
C GLU A 15 -6.26 5.34 -28.70
N ARG A 16 -6.38 4.00 -28.75
CA ARG A 16 -6.07 3.14 -27.60
C ARG A 16 -4.61 3.24 -27.17
N TRP A 17 -3.68 3.22 -28.14
CA TRP A 17 -2.26 3.32 -27.83
C TRP A 17 -1.88 4.71 -27.29
N VAL A 18 -2.43 5.77 -27.87
CA VAL A 18 -2.18 7.15 -27.40
C VAL A 18 -2.72 7.34 -25.99
N ALA A 19 -3.96 6.90 -25.73
CA ALA A 19 -4.54 6.99 -24.38
C ALA A 19 -3.72 6.19 -23.35
N ALA A 20 -3.32 4.97 -23.69
CA ALA A 20 -2.46 4.15 -22.83
C ALA A 20 -1.10 4.83 -22.57
N ALA A 21 -0.44 5.33 -23.62
CA ALA A 21 0.85 6.01 -23.49
C ALA A 21 0.76 7.24 -22.59
N ILE A 22 -0.29 8.05 -22.73
CA ILE A 22 -0.50 9.24 -21.87
C ILE A 22 -0.66 8.81 -20.40
N VAL A 23 -1.52 7.82 -20.11
CA VAL A 23 -1.74 7.34 -18.74
C VAL A 23 -0.43 6.77 -18.14
N LEU A 24 0.30 5.95 -18.91
CA LEU A 24 1.56 5.37 -18.46
C LEU A 24 2.63 6.43 -18.20
N LEU A 25 2.75 7.43 -19.07
CA LEU A 25 3.68 8.57 -18.88
C LEU A 25 3.33 9.37 -17.61
N ILE A 26 2.05 9.58 -17.34
CA ILE A 26 1.60 10.27 -16.12
C ILE A 26 1.96 9.46 -14.87
N VAL A 27 1.68 8.15 -14.86
CA VAL A 27 2.05 7.27 -13.74
C VAL A 27 3.57 7.24 -13.55
N LEU A 28 4.34 7.17 -14.64
CA LEU A 28 5.80 7.24 -14.58
C LEU A 28 6.26 8.57 -13.98
N ALA A 29 5.78 9.70 -14.51
CA ALA A 29 6.19 11.03 -14.06
C ALA A 29 5.92 11.28 -12.57
N ARG A 30 4.72 10.91 -12.06
CA ARG A 30 4.40 11.04 -10.63
C ARG A 30 5.29 10.19 -9.73
N SER A 31 5.79 9.05 -10.28
CA SER A 31 6.55 8.05 -9.51
C SER A 31 8.04 8.34 -9.46
N LEU A 32 8.55 9.20 -10.35
CA LEU A 32 9.99 9.43 -10.53
C LEU A 32 10.68 9.77 -9.21
N VAL A 33 10.17 10.74 -8.46
CA VAL A 33 10.78 11.18 -7.19
C VAL A 33 10.86 10.01 -6.20
N PHE A 34 9.81 9.23 -6.07
CA PHE A 34 9.70 8.18 -5.07
C PHE A 34 10.48 6.91 -5.42
N VAL A 35 10.84 6.71 -6.67
CA VAL A 35 11.62 5.55 -7.12
C VAL A 35 13.10 5.88 -7.23
N PHE A 36 13.45 7.00 -7.88
CA PHE A 36 14.84 7.29 -8.26
C PHE A 36 15.60 8.13 -7.24
N TRP A 37 14.91 8.82 -6.33
CA TRP A 37 15.53 9.52 -5.21
C TRP A 37 15.21 8.83 -3.90
N GLU A 38 16.18 8.77 -3.01
CA GLU A 38 15.96 8.24 -1.67
C GLU A 38 15.19 9.26 -0.83
N GLN A 39 14.12 8.80 -0.20
CA GLN A 39 13.21 9.65 0.56
C GLN A 39 13.44 9.50 2.07
N SER A 40 13.26 10.58 2.84
CA SER A 40 13.34 10.57 4.30
C SER A 40 12.32 9.63 4.96
N HIS A 41 11.21 9.30 4.28
CA HIS A 41 10.21 8.35 4.77
C HIS A 41 10.51 6.87 4.48
N TYR A 42 11.67 6.55 3.86
CA TYR A 42 12.15 5.16 3.75
C TYR A 42 12.43 4.61 5.15
N ASP A 43 11.82 3.50 5.53
CA ASP A 43 11.81 2.96 6.88
C ASP A 43 12.28 1.50 6.95
N SER A 44 12.34 0.94 8.17
CA SER A 44 12.77 -0.44 8.38
C SER A 44 11.82 -1.48 7.82
N ASP A 45 10.50 -1.23 7.74
CA ASP A 45 9.57 -2.16 7.10
C ASP A 45 9.93 -2.35 5.62
N GLN A 46 10.28 -1.28 4.92
CA GLN A 46 10.74 -1.32 3.54
C GLN A 46 12.14 -1.94 3.42
N ALA A 47 13.03 -1.64 4.37
CA ALA A 47 14.38 -2.16 4.40
C ALA A 47 14.42 -3.68 4.62
N VAL A 48 13.57 -4.21 5.50
CA VAL A 48 13.43 -5.67 5.72
C VAL A 48 13.08 -6.38 4.41
N MET A 49 12.18 -5.82 3.61
CA MET A 49 11.86 -6.38 2.29
C MET A 49 13.07 -6.35 1.34
N GLY A 50 13.86 -5.27 1.40
CA GLY A 50 15.10 -5.15 0.62
C GLY A 50 16.17 -6.14 1.07
N LEU A 51 16.36 -6.34 2.37
CA LEU A 51 17.26 -7.35 2.93
C LEU A 51 16.83 -8.77 2.56
N MET A 52 15.51 -9.06 2.58
CA MET A 52 14.98 -10.33 2.07
C MET A 52 15.37 -10.56 0.60
N ALA A 53 15.18 -9.56 -0.26
CA ALA A 53 15.54 -9.67 -1.67
C ALA A 53 17.06 -9.87 -1.87
N LYS A 54 17.88 -9.21 -1.04
CA LYS A 54 19.34 -9.39 -1.03
C LYS A 54 19.73 -10.81 -0.59
N HIS A 55 19.18 -11.31 0.52
CA HIS A 55 19.45 -12.66 0.99
C HIS A 55 19.01 -13.74 0.00
N LEU A 56 17.93 -13.50 -0.76
CA LEU A 56 17.49 -14.39 -1.85
C LEU A 56 18.56 -14.52 -2.95
N ILE A 57 19.12 -13.40 -3.44
CA ILE A 57 20.14 -13.43 -4.50
C ILE A 57 21.50 -13.95 -4.02
N GLU A 58 21.79 -13.84 -2.74
CA GLU A 58 23.00 -14.36 -2.10
C GLU A 58 22.85 -15.84 -1.72
N GLY A 59 21.66 -16.44 -1.86
CA GLY A 59 21.38 -17.81 -1.47
C GLY A 59 21.42 -18.06 0.04
N ARG A 60 21.38 -17.01 0.87
CA ARG A 60 21.45 -17.09 2.34
C ARG A 60 20.13 -17.55 2.95
N ALA A 61 19.00 -17.18 2.33
CA ALA A 61 17.66 -17.54 2.82
C ALA A 61 16.63 -17.54 1.69
N PHE A 62 15.59 -18.37 1.85
CA PHE A 62 14.45 -18.46 0.93
C PHE A 62 13.14 -18.26 1.70
N PRO A 63 12.90 -17.05 2.25
CA PRO A 63 11.73 -16.78 3.08
C PRO A 63 10.47 -16.69 2.23
N LEU A 64 9.45 -17.47 2.56
CA LEU A 64 8.14 -17.38 1.91
C LEU A 64 7.34 -16.17 2.40
N PHE A 65 7.46 -15.86 3.70
CA PHE A 65 6.83 -14.73 4.35
C PHE A 65 7.83 -13.63 4.67
N LEU A 66 7.33 -12.41 4.85
CA LEU A 66 8.12 -11.29 5.36
C LEU A 66 8.82 -11.72 6.66
N TYR A 67 10.09 -11.42 6.81
CA TYR A 67 10.87 -11.76 8.00
C TYR A 67 10.17 -11.34 9.30
N GLY A 68 10.14 -12.23 10.27
CA GLY A 68 9.42 -12.04 11.53
C GLY A 68 7.90 -11.98 11.40
N ASN A 69 7.34 -12.46 10.27
CA ASN A 69 5.91 -12.54 10.04
C ASN A 69 5.53 -13.92 9.51
N THR A 70 4.36 -14.43 9.89
CA THR A 70 3.94 -15.78 9.54
C THR A 70 2.73 -15.83 8.59
N TYR A 71 2.21 -14.67 8.18
CA TYR A 71 0.98 -14.56 7.39
C TYR A 71 1.08 -13.63 6.18
N LEU A 72 2.14 -12.82 6.07
CA LEU A 72 2.33 -11.85 5.00
C LEU A 72 3.37 -12.37 3.99
N LEU A 73 2.94 -12.77 2.78
CA LEU A 73 3.84 -13.25 1.74
C LEU A 73 4.85 -12.18 1.31
N GLY A 74 6.12 -12.58 1.20
CA GLY A 74 7.22 -11.74 0.76
C GLY A 74 7.32 -11.52 -0.75
N VAL A 75 6.19 -11.41 -1.45
CA VAL A 75 6.13 -11.32 -2.93
C VAL A 75 7.00 -10.18 -3.47
N GLU A 76 7.05 -9.04 -2.79
CA GLU A 76 7.82 -7.87 -3.24
C GLU A 76 9.32 -8.16 -3.23
N ALA A 77 9.83 -8.94 -2.28
CA ALA A 77 11.23 -9.36 -2.24
C ALA A 77 11.58 -10.26 -3.44
N TYR A 78 10.70 -11.21 -3.78
CA TYR A 78 10.89 -12.06 -4.96
C TYR A 78 10.82 -11.30 -6.27
N LEU A 79 10.02 -10.23 -6.35
CA LEU A 79 9.98 -9.36 -7.52
C LEU A 79 11.21 -8.44 -7.59
N ALA A 80 11.78 -8.03 -6.46
CA ALA A 80 12.97 -7.20 -6.41
C ALA A 80 14.27 -7.98 -6.66
N ALA A 81 14.34 -9.25 -6.25
CA ALA A 81 15.53 -10.09 -6.38
C ALA A 81 16.11 -10.13 -7.81
N PRO A 82 15.35 -10.41 -8.89
CA PRO A 82 15.89 -10.36 -10.25
C PRO A 82 16.35 -8.96 -10.68
N VAL A 83 15.72 -7.90 -10.18
CA VAL A 83 16.16 -6.53 -10.45
C VAL A 83 17.49 -6.24 -9.75
N PHE A 84 17.68 -6.74 -8.52
CA PHE A 84 18.95 -6.64 -7.78
C PHE A 84 20.10 -7.36 -8.50
N LEU A 85 19.84 -8.54 -9.09
CA LEU A 85 20.84 -9.26 -9.88
C LEU A 85 21.31 -8.47 -11.11
N ILE A 86 20.42 -7.72 -11.74
CA ILE A 86 20.71 -6.99 -12.99
C ILE A 86 21.29 -5.60 -12.71
N ALA A 87 20.70 -4.86 -11.75
CA ALA A 87 20.97 -3.44 -11.55
C ALA A 87 21.56 -3.10 -10.17
N GLY A 88 21.88 -4.12 -9.36
CA GLY A 88 22.45 -3.96 -8.02
C GLY A 88 21.42 -3.65 -6.94
N VAL A 89 21.88 -3.76 -5.69
CA VAL A 89 21.05 -3.54 -4.49
C VAL A 89 20.94 -2.06 -4.19
N SER A 90 19.74 -1.50 -4.24
CA SER A 90 19.46 -0.11 -3.91
C SER A 90 17.97 0.10 -3.59
N VAL A 91 17.63 1.26 -3.02
CA VAL A 91 16.22 1.65 -2.79
C VAL A 91 15.46 1.77 -4.11
N ALA A 92 16.11 2.30 -5.16
CA ALA A 92 15.49 2.45 -6.48
C ALA A 92 15.13 1.09 -7.11
N THR A 93 16.07 0.14 -7.08
CA THR A 93 15.85 -1.20 -7.65
C THR A 93 14.85 -2.03 -6.82
N LEU A 94 14.77 -1.79 -5.51
CA LEU A 94 13.73 -2.37 -4.64
C LEU A 94 12.33 -1.86 -5.00
N LYS A 95 12.19 -0.57 -5.34
CA LYS A 95 10.89 0.06 -5.68
C LYS A 95 10.48 -0.13 -7.14
N PHE A 96 11.41 -0.47 -8.02
CA PHE A 96 11.14 -0.61 -9.45
C PHE A 96 10.01 -1.60 -9.79
N PRO A 97 9.92 -2.81 -9.19
CA PRO A 97 8.79 -3.70 -9.42
C PRO A 97 7.43 -3.07 -9.06
N LEU A 98 7.38 -2.27 -8.00
CA LEU A 98 6.15 -1.59 -7.59
C LEU A 98 5.73 -0.51 -8.60
N LEU A 99 6.69 0.16 -9.25
CA LEU A 99 6.42 1.03 -10.38
C LEU A 99 5.76 0.26 -11.53
N LEU A 100 6.29 -0.92 -11.88
CA LEU A 100 5.71 -1.76 -12.94
C LEU A 100 4.29 -2.21 -12.58
N ILE A 101 4.03 -2.56 -11.32
CA ILE A 101 2.68 -2.90 -10.84
C ILE A 101 1.74 -1.69 -10.97
N ASN A 102 2.16 -0.47 -10.59
CA ASN A 102 1.37 0.74 -10.74
C ASN A 102 1.00 1.02 -12.21
N LEU A 103 1.97 0.88 -13.12
CA LEU A 103 1.75 0.99 -14.57
C LEU A 103 0.75 -0.08 -15.07
N GLY A 104 0.93 -1.31 -14.61
CA GLY A 104 0.04 -2.43 -14.94
C GLY A 104 -1.39 -2.20 -14.46
N VAL A 105 -1.59 -1.74 -13.21
CA VAL A 105 -2.93 -1.43 -12.68
C VAL A 105 -3.60 -0.33 -13.49
N ALA A 106 -2.91 0.77 -13.78
CA ALA A 106 -3.45 1.86 -14.58
C ALA A 106 -3.89 1.39 -15.97
N LEU A 107 -3.06 0.56 -16.62
CA LEU A 107 -3.38 -0.03 -17.93
C LEU A 107 -4.56 -1.01 -17.85
N MET A 108 -4.61 -1.87 -16.82
CA MET A 108 -5.74 -2.80 -16.61
C MET A 108 -7.05 -2.05 -16.40
N LEU A 109 -7.05 -0.98 -15.57
CA LEU A 109 -8.21 -0.12 -15.36
C LEU A 109 -8.68 0.50 -16.70
N LEU A 110 -7.76 1.13 -17.44
CA LEU A 110 -8.08 1.75 -18.74
C LEU A 110 -8.71 0.75 -19.70
N ARG A 111 -8.05 -0.40 -19.89
CA ARG A 111 -8.53 -1.42 -20.83
C ARG A 111 -9.86 -2.06 -20.42
N THR A 112 -10.08 -2.21 -19.11
CA THR A 112 -11.34 -2.75 -18.62
C THR A 112 -12.49 -1.75 -18.80
N LEU A 113 -12.24 -0.45 -18.58
CA LEU A 113 -13.23 0.60 -18.86
C LEU A 113 -13.58 0.70 -20.35
N GLU A 114 -12.60 0.54 -21.24
CA GLU A 114 -12.84 0.47 -22.68
C GLU A 114 -13.70 -0.75 -23.05
N ARG A 115 -13.34 -1.93 -22.54
CA ARG A 115 -13.92 -3.22 -22.95
C ARG A 115 -15.26 -3.52 -22.28
N ASP A 116 -15.34 -3.39 -20.95
CA ASP A 116 -16.49 -3.84 -20.16
C ASP A 116 -17.53 -2.74 -19.97
N VAL A 117 -17.10 -1.47 -19.94
CA VAL A 117 -18.00 -0.31 -19.79
C VAL A 117 -18.33 0.34 -21.15
N GLY A 118 -17.49 0.15 -22.17
CA GLY A 118 -17.68 0.69 -23.51
C GLY A 118 -17.32 2.19 -23.64
N LEU A 119 -16.49 2.72 -22.74
CA LEU A 119 -16.04 4.11 -22.82
C LEU A 119 -14.98 4.27 -23.93
N ARG A 120 -15.07 5.39 -24.69
CA ARG A 120 -14.00 5.75 -25.65
C ARG A 120 -12.66 5.92 -24.92
N PRO A 121 -11.51 5.55 -25.52
CA PRO A 121 -10.20 5.57 -24.85
C PRO A 121 -9.90 6.90 -24.14
N TYR A 122 -10.09 8.03 -24.81
CA TYR A 122 -9.87 9.36 -24.22
C TYR A 122 -10.86 9.72 -23.11
N VAL A 123 -12.07 9.20 -23.16
CA VAL A 123 -13.07 9.39 -22.09
C VAL A 123 -12.75 8.50 -20.89
N ALA A 124 -12.30 7.26 -21.15
CA ALA A 124 -11.88 6.30 -20.11
C ALA A 124 -10.62 6.77 -19.36
N MET A 125 -9.76 7.58 -19.99
CA MET A 125 -8.60 8.17 -19.32
C MET A 125 -9.01 8.97 -18.08
N LEU A 126 -10.04 9.82 -18.16
CA LEU A 126 -10.39 10.72 -17.06
C LEU A 126 -10.69 10.00 -15.75
N PRO A 127 -11.52 8.95 -15.69
CA PRO A 127 -11.65 8.11 -14.50
C PRO A 127 -10.33 7.50 -14.03
N VAL A 128 -9.49 7.00 -14.96
CA VAL A 128 -8.20 6.37 -14.61
C VAL A 128 -7.22 7.39 -14.03
N LEU A 129 -7.33 8.68 -14.39
CA LEU A 129 -6.47 9.73 -13.84
C LEU A 129 -6.63 9.89 -12.32
N PHE A 130 -7.76 9.53 -11.71
CA PHE A 130 -7.87 9.52 -10.24
C PHE A 130 -6.92 8.51 -9.59
N PHE A 131 -6.69 7.35 -10.24
CA PHE A 131 -5.65 6.42 -9.81
C PHE A 131 -4.26 6.88 -10.26
N ALA A 132 -4.14 7.40 -11.48
CA ALA A 132 -2.85 7.80 -12.06
C ALA A 132 -2.24 9.06 -11.42
N VAL A 133 -3.05 9.93 -10.81
CA VAL A 133 -2.62 11.19 -10.16
C VAL A 133 -3.23 11.29 -8.76
N PRO A 134 -2.91 10.37 -7.83
CA PRO A 134 -3.30 10.52 -6.43
C PRO A 134 -2.38 11.53 -5.73
N SER A 135 -2.63 11.78 -4.45
CA SER A 135 -1.75 12.65 -3.66
C SER A 135 -0.31 12.13 -3.59
N PRO A 136 0.69 12.99 -3.34
CA PRO A 136 2.07 12.55 -3.10
C PRO A 136 2.20 11.49 -2.00
N ALA A 137 1.44 11.62 -0.90
CA ALA A 137 1.43 10.65 0.19
C ALA A 137 0.92 9.26 -0.27
N VAL A 138 -0.14 9.22 -1.06
CA VAL A 138 -0.66 7.98 -1.66
C VAL A 138 0.34 7.40 -2.66
N THR A 139 0.98 8.25 -3.47
CA THR A 139 2.02 7.81 -4.42
C THR A 139 3.19 7.19 -3.67
N ALA A 140 3.67 7.83 -2.59
CA ALA A 140 4.73 7.30 -1.74
C ALA A 140 4.36 5.91 -1.19
N LYS A 141 3.12 5.74 -0.71
CA LYS A 141 2.62 4.45 -0.21
C LYS A 141 2.47 3.40 -1.30
N PHE A 142 1.97 3.73 -2.48
CA PHE A 142 1.92 2.79 -3.60
C PHE A 142 3.29 2.28 -4.05
N LEU A 143 4.35 3.01 -3.74
CA LEU A 143 5.73 2.67 -4.07
C LEU A 143 6.57 2.25 -2.85
N ALA A 144 5.96 2.11 -1.68
CA ALA A 144 6.62 1.60 -0.49
C ALA A 144 6.57 0.06 -0.47
N PRO A 145 7.73 -0.62 -0.50
CA PRO A 145 7.82 -2.07 -0.43
C PRO A 145 7.73 -2.54 1.04
N ASP A 146 6.57 -2.36 1.66
CA ASP A 146 6.31 -2.70 3.06
C ASP A 146 5.22 -3.76 3.23
N GLY A 147 5.16 -4.71 2.30
CA GLY A 147 4.27 -5.86 2.34
C GLY A 147 2.97 -5.68 1.57
N GLY A 148 2.98 -5.01 0.43
CA GLY A 148 1.88 -5.06 -0.54
C GLY A 148 0.89 -3.91 -0.46
N ASN A 149 1.33 -2.67 -0.54
CA ASN A 149 0.42 -1.52 -0.53
C ASN A 149 -0.35 -1.34 -1.84
N VAL A 150 0.31 -1.52 -2.99
CA VAL A 150 -0.35 -1.45 -4.31
C VAL A 150 -0.94 -2.79 -4.73
N ALA A 151 -0.51 -3.88 -4.09
CA ALA A 151 -0.94 -5.24 -4.44
C ALA A 151 -2.46 -5.45 -4.40
N PRO A 152 -3.23 -4.96 -3.40
CA PRO A 152 -4.68 -5.08 -3.40
C PRO A 152 -5.35 -4.46 -4.64
N SER A 153 -4.84 -3.33 -5.15
CA SER A 153 -5.34 -2.73 -6.39
C SER A 153 -5.04 -3.60 -7.61
N MET A 154 -3.86 -4.23 -7.66
CA MET A 154 -3.49 -5.18 -8.70
C MET A 154 -4.40 -6.42 -8.65
N TYR A 155 -4.57 -7.03 -7.48
CA TYR A 155 -5.44 -8.21 -7.33
C TYR A 155 -6.90 -7.88 -7.59
N THR A 156 -7.37 -6.68 -7.23
CA THR A 156 -8.71 -6.20 -7.60
C THR A 156 -8.91 -6.24 -9.11
N ALA A 157 -7.95 -5.72 -9.88
CA ALA A 157 -8.02 -5.77 -11.34
C ALA A 157 -7.91 -7.21 -11.88
N LEU A 158 -6.99 -8.03 -11.37
CA LEU A 158 -6.78 -9.42 -11.81
C LEU A 158 -7.97 -10.33 -11.48
N ILE A 159 -8.59 -10.20 -10.30
CA ILE A 159 -9.80 -10.93 -9.92
C ILE A 159 -10.94 -10.60 -10.89
N TRP A 160 -11.13 -9.33 -11.24
CA TRP A 160 -12.14 -8.94 -12.22
C TRP A 160 -11.84 -9.51 -13.61
N LEU A 161 -10.60 -9.38 -14.08
CA LEU A 161 -10.19 -9.86 -15.41
C LEU A 161 -10.32 -11.38 -15.54
N THR A 162 -10.12 -12.11 -14.46
CA THR A 162 -10.17 -13.58 -14.42
C THR A 162 -11.48 -14.14 -13.87
N ARG A 163 -12.49 -13.30 -13.60
CA ARG A 163 -13.77 -13.69 -12.96
C ARG A 163 -14.49 -14.84 -13.65
N ASN A 164 -14.30 -15.02 -14.97
CA ASN A 164 -14.85 -16.11 -15.78
C ASN A 164 -13.93 -17.34 -15.87
N ARG A 165 -12.72 -17.28 -15.30
CA ARG A 165 -11.72 -18.36 -15.24
C ARG A 165 -11.49 -18.74 -13.78
N PRO A 166 -12.29 -19.67 -13.21
CA PRO A 166 -12.37 -19.85 -11.75
C PRO A 166 -11.02 -20.21 -11.11
N ASN A 167 -10.18 -21.02 -11.76
CA ASN A 167 -8.88 -21.39 -11.21
C ASN A 167 -7.94 -20.17 -11.12
N TRP A 168 -7.86 -19.34 -12.17
CA TRP A 168 -7.05 -18.12 -12.14
C TRP A 168 -7.60 -17.08 -11.14
N CYS A 169 -8.92 -16.95 -11.09
CA CYS A 169 -9.57 -16.08 -10.12
C CYS A 169 -9.26 -16.52 -8.68
N GLY A 170 -9.34 -17.84 -8.39
CA GLY A 170 -9.01 -18.43 -7.11
C GLY A 170 -7.52 -18.31 -6.77
N PHE A 171 -6.63 -18.49 -7.75
CA PHE A 171 -5.21 -18.31 -7.58
C PHE A 171 -4.87 -16.87 -7.19
N PHE A 172 -5.34 -15.87 -7.95
CA PHE A 172 -5.08 -14.46 -7.63
C PHE A 172 -5.74 -14.01 -6.33
N PHE A 173 -6.90 -14.55 -6.01
CA PHE A 173 -7.51 -14.29 -4.71
C PHE A 173 -6.70 -14.91 -3.56
N GLY A 174 -6.28 -16.17 -3.68
CA GLY A 174 -5.52 -16.87 -2.65
C GLY A 174 -4.17 -16.21 -2.39
N VAL A 175 -3.38 -15.96 -3.45
CA VAL A 175 -2.08 -15.29 -3.32
C VAL A 175 -2.26 -13.85 -2.80
N GLY A 176 -3.24 -13.12 -3.35
CA GLY A 176 -3.50 -11.75 -2.96
C GLY A 176 -3.94 -11.61 -1.50
N PHE A 177 -4.79 -12.52 -1.02
CA PHE A 177 -5.21 -12.54 0.38
C PHE A 177 -4.05 -12.84 1.33
N LEU A 178 -3.17 -13.78 0.97
CA LEU A 178 -1.98 -14.11 1.75
C LEU A 178 -0.91 -13.00 1.69
N GLN A 179 -0.86 -12.23 0.60
CA GLN A 179 0.03 -11.07 0.54
C GLN A 179 -0.55 -9.87 1.29
N ARG A 180 -1.87 -9.64 1.17
CA ARG A 180 -2.56 -8.55 1.88
C ARG A 180 -4.05 -8.89 2.00
N GLU A 181 -4.52 -9.00 3.21
CA GLU A 181 -5.90 -9.36 3.57
C GLU A 181 -6.96 -8.45 2.91
N PHE A 182 -6.62 -7.23 2.54
CA PHE A 182 -7.52 -6.27 1.86
C PHE A 182 -8.00 -6.78 0.49
N THR A 183 -7.33 -7.76 -0.11
CA THR A 183 -7.79 -8.46 -1.31
C THR A 183 -9.16 -9.14 -1.10
N LEU A 184 -9.54 -9.41 0.15
CA LEU A 184 -10.87 -9.92 0.51
C LEU A 184 -12.00 -8.99 0.02
N TYR A 185 -11.79 -7.67 0.09
CA TYR A 185 -12.80 -6.71 -0.37
C TYR A 185 -13.11 -6.86 -1.85
N ALA A 186 -12.11 -7.19 -2.67
CA ALA A 186 -12.31 -7.45 -4.09
C ALA A 186 -13.19 -8.69 -4.33
N MET A 187 -12.97 -9.78 -3.58
CA MET A 187 -13.80 -10.99 -3.71
C MET A 187 -15.23 -10.73 -3.24
N LEU A 188 -15.42 -10.06 -2.09
CA LEU A 188 -16.75 -9.72 -1.58
C LEU A 188 -17.51 -8.80 -2.55
N ALA A 189 -16.84 -7.80 -3.12
CA ALA A 189 -17.44 -6.91 -4.11
C ALA A 189 -17.83 -7.67 -5.40
N LEU A 190 -16.98 -8.62 -5.86
CA LEU A 190 -17.31 -9.47 -7.01
C LEU A 190 -18.55 -10.31 -6.74
N LEU A 191 -18.65 -10.96 -5.57
CA LEU A 191 -19.83 -11.75 -5.20
C LEU A 191 -21.08 -10.88 -5.14
N ALA A 192 -21.00 -9.69 -4.54
CA ALA A 192 -22.13 -8.76 -4.46
C ALA A 192 -22.61 -8.33 -5.87
N VAL A 193 -21.68 -7.98 -6.76
CA VAL A 193 -22.04 -7.64 -8.15
C VAL A 193 -22.66 -8.83 -8.89
N GLU A 194 -22.16 -10.04 -8.70
CA GLU A 194 -22.73 -11.23 -9.34
C GLU A 194 -24.10 -11.64 -8.77
N VAL A 195 -24.36 -11.34 -7.50
CA VAL A 195 -25.71 -11.49 -6.94
C VAL A 195 -26.67 -10.47 -7.58
N ILE A 196 -26.26 -9.20 -7.69
CA ILE A 196 -27.10 -8.14 -8.26
C ILE A 196 -27.35 -8.37 -9.75
N SER A 197 -26.29 -8.70 -10.50
CA SER A 197 -26.37 -8.90 -11.96
C SER A 197 -26.88 -10.28 -12.38
N GLY A 198 -27.05 -11.21 -11.44
CA GLY A 198 -27.70 -12.50 -11.64
C GLY A 198 -26.81 -13.74 -11.84
N PRO A 199 -25.54 -13.64 -12.31
CA PRO A 199 -24.72 -14.84 -12.57
C PRO A 199 -24.62 -15.80 -11.38
N LEU A 200 -24.45 -15.30 -10.15
CA LEU A 200 -24.32 -16.14 -8.97
C LEU A 200 -25.61 -16.86 -8.59
N ARG A 201 -26.77 -16.44 -9.11
CA ARG A 201 -28.06 -17.08 -8.88
C ARG A 201 -28.25 -18.31 -9.78
N THR A 202 -27.35 -18.57 -10.73
CA THR A 202 -27.37 -19.74 -11.59
C THR A 202 -26.51 -20.87 -11.02
N ARG A 203 -26.87 -22.14 -11.30
CA ARG A 203 -26.07 -23.31 -10.91
C ARG A 203 -24.64 -23.23 -11.45
N GLU A 204 -24.46 -22.74 -12.67
CA GLU A 204 -23.16 -22.59 -13.31
C GLU A 204 -22.32 -21.51 -12.58
N GLY A 205 -22.91 -20.35 -12.28
CA GLY A 205 -22.24 -19.28 -11.53
C GLY A 205 -21.82 -19.73 -10.14
N LEU A 206 -22.71 -20.44 -9.43
CA LEU A 206 -22.40 -21.00 -8.11
C LEU A 206 -21.23 -22.00 -8.20
N ARG A 207 -21.28 -22.95 -9.14
CA ARG A 207 -20.20 -23.93 -9.37
C ARG A 207 -18.88 -23.23 -9.68
N ARG A 208 -18.90 -22.18 -10.49
CA ARG A 208 -17.72 -21.36 -10.81
C ARG A 208 -17.11 -20.75 -9.55
N ARG A 209 -17.91 -20.17 -8.65
CA ARG A 209 -17.42 -19.60 -7.40
C ARG A 209 -16.94 -20.65 -6.40
N LEU A 210 -17.60 -21.79 -6.31
CA LEU A 210 -17.10 -22.92 -5.51
C LEU A 210 -15.72 -23.38 -6.01
N THR A 211 -15.52 -23.48 -7.34
CA THR A 211 -14.19 -23.78 -7.90
C THR A 211 -13.18 -22.70 -7.59
N THR A 212 -13.57 -21.40 -7.63
CA THR A 212 -12.70 -20.28 -7.24
C THR A 212 -12.23 -20.43 -5.80
N PHE A 213 -13.13 -20.69 -4.86
CA PHE A 213 -12.76 -20.87 -3.45
C PHE A 213 -11.95 -22.13 -3.21
N ARG A 214 -12.27 -23.25 -3.89
CA ARG A 214 -11.45 -24.45 -3.83
C ARG A 214 -10.00 -24.14 -4.22
N THR A 215 -9.78 -23.48 -5.35
CA THR A 215 -8.41 -23.14 -5.77
C THR A 215 -7.73 -22.17 -4.80
N ALA A 216 -8.44 -21.22 -4.21
CA ALA A 216 -7.88 -20.35 -3.18
C ALA A 216 -7.44 -21.13 -1.93
N ILE A 217 -8.21 -22.14 -1.52
CA ILE A 217 -7.86 -23.05 -0.42
C ILE A 217 -6.65 -23.91 -0.81
N GLU A 218 -6.60 -24.42 -2.04
CA GLU A 218 -5.43 -25.17 -2.56
C GLU A 218 -4.15 -24.32 -2.49
N VAL A 219 -4.21 -23.05 -2.91
CA VAL A 219 -3.10 -22.09 -2.78
C VAL A 219 -2.70 -21.91 -1.32
N TRP A 220 -3.68 -21.71 -0.43
CA TRP A 220 -3.41 -21.57 1.00
C TRP A 220 -2.73 -22.81 1.60
N LEU A 221 -3.21 -24.01 1.23
CA LEU A 221 -2.62 -25.28 1.67
C LEU A 221 -1.18 -25.45 1.18
N VAL A 222 -0.94 -25.17 -0.12
CA VAL A 222 0.41 -25.26 -0.70
C VAL A 222 1.36 -24.29 0.03
N VAL A 223 0.94 -23.05 0.24
CA VAL A 223 1.75 -22.05 0.96
C VAL A 223 1.99 -22.50 2.40
N HIS A 224 1.00 -23.11 3.05
CA HIS A 224 1.13 -23.60 4.43
C HIS A 224 2.10 -24.79 4.54
N ILE A 225 2.09 -25.69 3.56
CA ILE A 225 3.06 -26.80 3.47
C ILE A 225 4.47 -26.23 3.20
N LEU A 226 4.62 -25.31 2.27
CA LEU A 226 5.89 -24.70 1.94
C LEU A 226 6.47 -23.87 3.09
N LYS A 227 5.62 -23.37 3.99
CA LYS A 227 6.05 -22.62 5.19
C LYS A 227 7.03 -23.42 6.05
N SER A 228 6.85 -24.74 6.18
CA SER A 228 7.73 -25.60 6.98
C SER A 228 9.14 -25.73 6.39
N TYR A 229 9.32 -25.40 5.11
CA TYR A 229 10.62 -25.44 4.40
C TYR A 229 11.24 -24.05 4.23
N SER A 230 10.57 -22.99 4.67
CA SER A 230 11.05 -21.63 4.49
C SER A 230 11.68 -21.05 5.76
N SER A 231 12.72 -20.24 5.59
CA SER A 231 13.35 -19.49 6.69
C SER A 231 12.58 -18.18 6.93
N ALA A 232 11.57 -18.21 7.79
CA ALA A 232 10.65 -17.08 7.92
C ALA A 232 11.11 -15.97 8.89
N ALA A 233 12.24 -16.13 9.58
CA ALA A 233 12.77 -15.09 10.47
C ALA A 233 14.22 -14.74 10.14
N GLY A 234 14.58 -14.84 8.86
CA GLY A 234 15.94 -14.60 8.40
C GLY A 234 16.87 -15.79 8.54
N PRO A 235 18.08 -15.67 8.04
CA PRO A 235 19.10 -16.71 8.19
C PRO A 235 19.31 -17.04 9.67
N GLY A 236 19.44 -18.33 9.97
CA GLY A 236 19.74 -18.81 11.33
C GLY A 236 18.54 -19.02 12.27
N THR A 237 17.31 -18.70 11.87
CA THR A 237 16.15 -18.86 12.76
C THR A 237 15.54 -20.24 12.67
N THR A 238 15.25 -20.84 13.83
CA THR A 238 14.58 -22.13 13.92
C THR A 238 13.06 -22.00 13.73
N THR A 239 12.44 -23.06 13.19
CA THR A 239 10.99 -23.15 13.00
C THR A 239 10.21 -22.96 14.31
N GLU A 240 10.81 -23.27 15.45
CA GLU A 240 10.18 -23.09 16.79
C GLU A 240 10.02 -21.62 17.19
N ALA A 241 11.00 -20.76 16.91
CA ALA A 241 10.89 -19.33 17.19
C ALA A 241 9.75 -18.68 16.40
N LEU A 242 9.48 -19.19 15.20
CA LEU A 242 8.39 -18.81 14.32
C LEU A 242 7.01 -19.19 14.84
N LEU A 243 6.86 -20.40 15.38
CA LEU A 243 5.60 -20.89 15.92
C LEU A 243 5.18 -20.11 17.17
N ARG A 244 6.16 -19.57 17.92
CA ARG A 244 5.92 -18.77 19.13
C ARG A 244 5.52 -17.33 18.81
N SER A 245 5.94 -16.76 17.67
CA SER A 245 5.64 -15.36 17.27
C SER A 245 4.38 -15.20 16.41
N GLY A 246 3.63 -16.29 16.16
CA GLY A 246 2.45 -16.25 15.29
C GLY A 246 1.32 -15.42 15.87
N ASP A 247 0.94 -14.35 15.17
CA ASP A 247 -0.30 -13.61 15.46
C ASP A 247 -1.48 -14.60 15.45
N SER A 248 -2.08 -14.82 16.59
CA SER A 248 -3.26 -15.66 16.70
C SER A 248 -4.50 -14.93 16.15
N VAL A 249 -5.53 -15.69 15.76
CA VAL A 249 -6.84 -15.13 15.39
C VAL A 249 -7.41 -14.25 16.52
N ALA A 250 -7.10 -14.58 17.78
CA ALA A 250 -7.49 -13.81 18.94
C ALA A 250 -6.81 -12.42 18.96
N GLN A 251 -5.51 -12.33 18.60
CA GLN A 251 -4.81 -11.05 18.48
C GLN A 251 -5.34 -10.22 17.32
N LEU A 252 -5.73 -10.86 16.20
CA LEU A 252 -6.39 -10.17 15.10
C LEU A 252 -7.74 -9.60 15.56
N ALA A 253 -8.52 -10.35 16.32
CA ALA A 253 -9.80 -9.89 16.88
C ALA A 253 -9.66 -8.71 17.86
N GLN A 254 -8.57 -8.65 18.65
CA GLN A 254 -8.28 -7.54 19.56
C GLN A 254 -7.92 -6.23 18.82
N ARG A 255 -7.56 -6.30 17.54
CA ARG A 255 -7.26 -5.12 16.72
C ARG A 255 -8.51 -4.42 16.20
N PHE A 256 -9.70 -5.05 16.31
CA PHE A 256 -10.95 -4.42 15.87
C PHE A 256 -11.43 -3.39 16.88
N CYS A 257 -11.83 -2.24 16.33
CA CYS A 257 -12.50 -1.20 17.09
C CYS A 257 -13.92 -1.66 17.46
N THR A 258 -14.12 -2.05 18.70
CA THR A 258 -15.41 -2.58 19.18
C THR A 258 -16.31 -1.53 19.80
N ASP A 259 -15.88 -0.25 19.87
CA ASP A 259 -16.68 0.84 20.43
C ASP A 259 -17.59 1.46 19.36
N PRO A 260 -18.93 1.21 19.41
CA PRO A 260 -19.87 1.79 18.46
C PRO A 260 -19.92 3.33 18.48
N ALA A 261 -19.55 3.98 19.60
CA ALA A 261 -19.52 5.42 19.73
C ALA A 261 -18.45 6.06 18.83
N MET A 262 -17.44 5.29 18.43
CA MET A 262 -16.38 5.75 17.53
C MET A 262 -16.80 5.74 16.05
N ILE A 263 -17.87 5.02 15.68
CA ILE A 263 -18.32 4.93 14.27
C ILE A 263 -18.70 6.30 13.69
N PRO A 264 -19.55 7.15 14.34
CA PRO A 264 -19.87 8.47 13.82
C PRO A 264 -18.65 9.36 13.66
N ARG A 265 -17.69 9.27 14.60
CA ARG A 265 -16.42 9.98 14.53
C ARG A 265 -15.58 9.50 13.35
N GLY A 266 -15.48 8.19 13.14
CA GLY A 266 -14.80 7.58 11.99
C GLY A 266 -15.39 8.03 10.67
N LEU A 267 -16.74 8.03 10.55
CA LEU A 267 -17.44 8.54 9.37
C LEU A 267 -17.14 10.01 9.10
N THR A 268 -17.18 10.87 10.13
CA THR A 268 -16.85 12.29 9.99
C THR A 268 -15.40 12.45 9.52
N ASN A 269 -14.47 11.72 10.12
CA ASN A 269 -13.05 11.78 9.76
C ASN A 269 -12.79 11.38 8.30
N LEU A 270 -13.55 10.43 7.74
CA LEU A 270 -13.43 10.09 6.31
C LEU A 270 -13.59 11.32 5.41
N PHE A 271 -14.58 12.17 5.69
CA PHE A 271 -14.86 13.35 4.87
C PHE A 271 -13.95 14.54 5.18
N VAL A 272 -13.55 14.71 6.45
CA VAL A 272 -12.80 15.88 6.90
C VAL A 272 -11.28 15.69 6.79
N GLU A 273 -10.79 14.46 6.95
CA GLU A 273 -9.35 14.16 6.95
C GLU A 273 -8.95 13.23 5.80
N HIS A 274 -9.59 12.06 5.69
CA HIS A 274 -9.08 10.96 4.89
C HIS A 274 -9.23 11.22 3.39
N PHE A 275 -10.43 11.52 2.90
CA PHE A 275 -10.63 11.84 1.48
C PHE A 275 -9.85 13.07 1.02
N PRO A 276 -9.77 14.18 1.79
CA PRO A 276 -8.89 15.29 1.43
C PRO A 276 -7.43 14.91 1.25
N VAL A 277 -6.89 14.03 2.08
CA VAL A 277 -5.50 13.53 1.96
C VAL A 277 -5.36 12.56 0.79
N LEU A 278 -6.26 11.59 0.67
CA LEU A 278 -6.21 10.60 -0.41
C LEU A 278 -6.23 11.27 -1.79
N PHE A 279 -7.10 12.24 -1.96
CA PHE A 279 -7.30 12.94 -3.22
C PHE A 279 -6.55 14.28 -3.33
N GLY A 280 -5.57 14.53 -2.46
CA GLY A 280 -4.61 15.63 -2.60
C GLY A 280 -5.17 17.03 -2.38
N THR A 281 -6.38 17.18 -1.81
CA THR A 281 -6.93 18.49 -1.45
C THR A 281 -6.41 19.00 -0.11
N ARG A 282 -5.76 18.13 0.65
CA ARG A 282 -5.06 18.43 1.90
C ARG A 282 -3.68 17.76 1.87
N PRO A 283 -2.60 18.51 2.11
CA PRO A 283 -1.26 17.94 2.17
C PRO A 283 -1.11 17.07 3.42
N MET A 284 -0.34 15.99 3.29
CA MET A 284 0.16 15.19 4.42
C MET A 284 1.68 15.37 4.45
N ALA A 285 2.23 15.69 5.60
CA ALA A 285 3.67 15.72 5.79
C ALA A 285 4.23 14.28 5.71
N LEU A 286 5.28 14.12 4.91
CA LEU A 286 6.07 12.90 4.81
C LEU A 286 7.32 13.08 5.67
N ASN A 287 7.13 13.24 6.99
CA ASN A 287 8.23 13.40 7.92
C ASN A 287 8.90 12.06 8.27
N GLU A 288 10.05 12.13 8.95
CA GLU A 288 10.85 10.96 9.31
C GLU A 288 10.11 9.90 10.13
N LEU A 289 9.15 10.31 10.92
CA LEU A 289 8.40 9.42 11.81
C LEU A 289 7.08 8.96 11.20
N GLY A 290 6.63 9.60 10.10
CA GLY A 290 5.35 9.29 9.47
C GLY A 290 4.12 9.49 10.38
N ILE A 291 4.30 10.13 11.55
CA ILE A 291 3.33 10.18 12.64
C ILE A 291 2.53 11.49 12.62
N GLU A 292 3.00 12.52 11.90
CA GLU A 292 2.23 13.76 11.86
C GLU A 292 0.89 13.53 11.18
N SER A 293 -0.16 13.73 11.97
CA SER A 293 -1.52 13.88 11.47
C SER A 293 -1.53 14.93 10.36
N ALA A 294 -2.33 14.71 9.34
CA ALA A 294 -2.62 15.73 8.35
C ALA A 294 -2.83 17.07 9.05
N SER A 295 -2.02 18.08 8.70
CA SER A 295 -2.08 19.37 9.39
C SER A 295 -3.54 19.85 9.41
N ARG A 296 -4.01 20.38 10.54
CA ARG A 296 -5.37 20.92 10.69
C ARG A 296 -5.55 22.24 9.91
N GLN A 297 -5.07 22.28 8.68
CA GLN A 297 -5.34 23.40 7.78
C GLN A 297 -6.80 23.31 7.35
N GLY A 298 -7.47 24.43 7.34
CA GLY A 298 -8.89 24.55 7.02
C GLY A 298 -9.26 24.03 5.62
N PHE A 299 -10.54 23.94 5.34
CA PHE A 299 -11.06 23.50 4.04
C PHE A 299 -10.46 24.35 2.92
N SER A 300 -9.75 23.72 1.99
CA SER A 300 -9.27 24.38 0.78
C SER A 300 -10.37 24.42 -0.29
N GLY A 301 -10.31 25.39 -1.21
CA GLY A 301 -11.22 25.43 -2.37
C GLY A 301 -11.18 24.13 -3.20
N ALA A 302 -10.05 23.42 -3.18
CA ALA A 302 -9.90 22.11 -3.82
C ALA A 302 -10.81 21.03 -3.23
N TRP A 303 -11.12 21.07 -1.93
CA TRP A 303 -12.10 20.18 -1.31
C TRP A 303 -13.50 20.36 -1.89
N ILE A 304 -13.90 21.60 -2.17
CA ILE A 304 -15.20 21.90 -2.80
C ILE A 304 -15.27 21.25 -4.19
N ILE A 305 -14.20 21.33 -4.98
CA ILE A 305 -14.13 20.70 -6.31
C ILE A 305 -14.29 19.18 -6.19
N LEU A 306 -13.60 18.55 -5.23
CA LEU A 306 -13.72 17.11 -4.98
C LEU A 306 -15.16 16.74 -4.57
N ALA A 307 -15.74 17.48 -3.62
CA ALA A 307 -17.09 17.23 -3.12
C ALA A 307 -18.14 17.40 -4.24
N LEU A 308 -18.04 18.44 -5.07
CA LEU A 308 -18.90 18.65 -6.23
C LEU A 308 -18.72 17.53 -7.26
N THR A 309 -17.48 17.16 -7.60
CA THR A 309 -17.19 16.09 -8.57
C THR A 309 -17.79 14.76 -8.11
N ALA A 310 -17.55 14.37 -6.87
CA ALA A 310 -18.10 13.14 -6.30
C ALA A 310 -19.63 13.22 -6.13
N GLY A 311 -20.16 14.33 -5.59
CA GLY A 311 -21.58 14.52 -5.33
C GLY A 311 -22.43 14.49 -6.60
N ILE A 312 -22.01 15.18 -7.66
CA ILE A 312 -22.69 15.15 -8.96
C ILE A 312 -22.67 13.74 -9.54
N ALA A 313 -21.54 13.02 -9.44
CA ALA A 313 -21.45 11.66 -9.93
C ALA A 313 -22.37 10.72 -9.15
N VAL A 314 -22.39 10.79 -7.82
CA VAL A 314 -23.29 9.99 -6.97
C VAL A 314 -24.76 10.28 -7.31
N ALA A 315 -25.14 11.57 -7.37
CA ALA A 315 -26.51 11.97 -7.69
C ALA A 315 -26.92 11.49 -9.10
N GLY A 316 -26.05 11.67 -10.11
CA GLY A 316 -26.31 11.24 -11.47
C GLY A 316 -26.51 9.73 -11.58
N VAL A 317 -25.66 8.95 -10.94
CA VAL A 317 -25.77 7.47 -10.89
C VAL A 317 -27.03 7.06 -10.13
N ALA A 318 -27.32 7.65 -8.98
CA ALA A 318 -28.50 7.33 -8.16
C ALA A 318 -29.81 7.63 -8.91
N ILE A 319 -29.92 8.81 -9.55
CA ILE A 319 -31.08 9.18 -10.37
C ILE A 319 -31.27 8.19 -11.53
N HIS A 320 -30.16 7.81 -12.19
CA HIS A 320 -30.22 6.86 -13.30
C HIS A 320 -30.72 5.49 -12.82
N LEU A 321 -30.13 4.95 -11.74
CA LEU A 321 -30.53 3.65 -11.17
C LEU A 321 -31.99 3.67 -10.67
N GLY A 322 -32.48 4.78 -10.15
CA GLY A 322 -33.88 4.93 -9.74
C GLY A 322 -34.88 4.88 -10.92
N LYS A 323 -34.43 5.28 -12.12
CA LYS A 323 -35.24 5.23 -13.35
C LYS A 323 -35.13 3.92 -14.10
N GLU A 324 -33.95 3.30 -14.09
CA GLU A 324 -33.65 2.02 -14.76
C GLU A 324 -34.05 0.85 -13.88
N ARG A 325 -35.03 0.04 -14.35
CA ARG A 325 -35.45 -1.16 -13.63
C ARG A 325 -34.56 -2.38 -13.90
N ARG A 326 -33.63 -2.30 -14.85
CA ARG A 326 -32.77 -3.41 -15.28
C ARG A 326 -31.31 -3.08 -15.11
N TRP A 327 -30.59 -3.99 -14.48
CA TRP A 327 -29.12 -3.91 -14.37
C TRP A 327 -28.47 -4.13 -15.75
N LYS A 328 -27.62 -3.20 -16.18
CA LYS A 328 -26.83 -3.35 -17.42
C LYS A 328 -25.46 -3.93 -17.11
N PRO A 329 -24.96 -4.92 -17.89
CA PRO A 329 -23.63 -5.50 -17.68
C PRO A 329 -22.50 -4.46 -17.63
N ALA A 330 -22.62 -3.38 -18.42
CA ALA A 330 -21.66 -2.27 -18.43
C ALA A 330 -21.47 -1.58 -17.07
N TYR A 331 -22.44 -1.68 -16.15
CA TYR A 331 -22.32 -1.07 -14.81
C TYR A 331 -21.57 -1.94 -13.83
N SER A 332 -21.43 -3.23 -14.12
CA SER A 332 -20.89 -4.22 -13.18
C SER A 332 -19.46 -3.92 -12.76
N PHE A 333 -18.59 -3.49 -13.68
CA PHE A 333 -17.21 -3.14 -13.30
C PHE A 333 -17.14 -1.86 -12.48
N CYS A 334 -17.94 -0.86 -12.84
CA CYS A 334 -18.00 0.40 -12.08
C CYS A 334 -18.49 0.14 -10.64
N ALA A 335 -19.59 -0.61 -10.49
CA ALA A 335 -20.11 -1.00 -9.19
C ALA A 335 -19.11 -1.82 -8.38
N TYR A 336 -18.38 -2.74 -9.04
CA TYR A 336 -17.34 -3.52 -8.42
C TYR A 336 -16.26 -2.63 -7.77
N LEU A 337 -15.72 -1.65 -8.51
CA LEU A 337 -14.70 -0.73 -7.97
C LEU A 337 -15.24 0.13 -6.82
N VAL A 338 -16.49 0.62 -6.94
CA VAL A 338 -17.14 1.40 -5.88
C VAL A 338 -17.35 0.54 -4.63
N LEU A 339 -17.82 -0.71 -4.78
CA LEU A 339 -18.01 -1.62 -3.65
C LEU A 339 -16.70 -2.00 -2.98
N VAL A 340 -15.61 -2.23 -3.74
CA VAL A 340 -14.27 -2.46 -3.15
C VAL A 340 -13.87 -1.29 -2.26
N ALA A 341 -14.05 -0.07 -2.71
CA ALA A 341 -13.72 1.13 -1.93
C ALA A 341 -14.60 1.26 -0.69
N LEU A 342 -15.92 1.06 -0.81
CA LEU A 342 -16.84 1.13 0.32
C LEU A 342 -16.55 0.06 1.37
N LEU A 343 -16.24 -1.18 0.95
CA LEU A 343 -15.83 -2.24 1.86
C LEU A 343 -14.50 -1.95 2.55
N SER A 344 -13.53 -1.36 1.83
CA SER A 344 -12.26 -0.92 2.40
C SER A 344 -12.47 0.16 3.47
N GLN A 345 -13.33 1.15 3.21
CA GLN A 345 -13.67 2.20 4.17
C GLN A 345 -14.42 1.64 5.39
N ALA A 346 -15.40 0.76 5.15
CA ALA A 346 -16.10 0.09 6.25
C ALA A 346 -15.13 -0.73 7.12
N GLY A 347 -14.21 -1.46 6.49
CA GLY A 347 -13.18 -2.21 7.20
C GLY A 347 -12.24 -1.32 8.01
N TYR A 348 -11.91 -0.12 7.50
CA TYR A 348 -11.11 0.85 8.25
C TYR A 348 -11.86 1.42 9.45
N ILE A 349 -13.11 1.85 9.28
CA ILE A 349 -13.94 2.43 10.35
C ILE A 349 -14.15 1.41 11.48
N ILE A 350 -14.46 0.15 11.11
CA ILE A 350 -14.73 -0.92 12.08
C ILE A 350 -13.43 -1.51 12.64
N GLY A 351 -12.39 -1.59 11.80
CA GLY A 351 -11.12 -2.21 12.18
C GLY A 351 -10.14 -1.29 12.91
N ARG A 352 -10.31 0.04 12.82
CA ARG A 352 -9.36 1.00 13.35
C ARG A 352 -10.06 2.23 13.93
N CYS A 353 -9.95 2.45 15.23
CA CYS A 353 -10.44 3.65 15.89
C CYS A 353 -9.46 4.85 15.83
N GLY A 354 -8.36 4.72 15.12
CA GLY A 354 -7.28 5.71 15.09
C GLY A 354 -7.48 6.82 14.06
N GLY A 355 -6.71 7.89 14.19
CA GLY A 355 -6.61 8.96 13.20
C GLY A 355 -5.79 8.55 11.98
N LEU A 356 -5.87 9.37 10.92
CA LEU A 356 -5.09 9.19 9.71
C LEU A 356 -3.65 9.68 9.93
N HIS A 357 -2.69 8.82 9.64
CA HIS A 357 -1.28 9.16 9.53
C HIS A 357 -0.63 8.34 8.41
N TYR A 358 0.62 8.64 8.05
CA TYR A 358 1.27 8.01 6.91
C TYR A 358 1.26 6.47 6.95
N PHE A 359 1.42 5.86 8.12
CA PHE A 359 1.39 4.39 8.24
C PHE A 359 -0.02 3.80 8.09
N THR A 360 -1.07 4.47 8.61
CA THR A 360 -2.45 3.99 8.49
C THR A 360 -3.06 4.25 7.12
N LEU A 361 -2.48 5.15 6.31
CA LEU A 361 -2.93 5.45 4.95
C LEU A 361 -3.04 4.18 4.08
N ARG A 362 -2.20 3.17 4.33
CA ARG A 362 -2.24 1.89 3.61
C ARG A 362 -3.57 1.16 3.69
N TYR A 363 -4.36 1.37 4.72
CA TYR A 363 -5.67 0.71 4.90
C TYR A 363 -6.76 1.29 3.98
N GLU A 364 -6.54 2.46 3.41
CA GLU A 364 -7.52 3.20 2.62
C GLU A 364 -7.15 3.35 1.13
N LEU A 365 -6.00 2.82 0.71
CA LEU A 365 -5.51 2.98 -0.67
C LEU A 365 -6.49 2.47 -1.74
N LEU A 366 -7.29 1.45 -1.41
CA LEU A 366 -8.34 0.95 -2.31
C LEU A 366 -9.46 1.97 -2.57
N SER A 367 -9.60 3.01 -1.75
CA SER A 367 -10.60 4.06 -1.97
C SER A 367 -10.32 4.89 -3.23
N VAL A 368 -9.07 4.95 -3.64
CA VAL A 368 -8.65 5.65 -4.86
C VAL A 368 -9.30 5.05 -6.11
N ILE A 369 -9.40 3.72 -6.18
CA ILE A 369 -10.06 3.05 -7.32
C ILE A 369 -11.59 3.19 -7.28
N GLY A 370 -12.16 3.47 -6.12
CA GLY A 370 -13.59 3.73 -5.98
C GLY A 370 -14.04 4.99 -6.73
N LEU A 371 -13.25 6.07 -6.64
CA LEU A 371 -13.53 7.30 -7.40
C LEU A 371 -13.37 7.05 -8.90
N THR A 372 -12.40 6.23 -9.32
CA THR A 372 -12.28 5.75 -10.71
C THR A 372 -13.56 5.04 -11.15
N GLY A 373 -14.09 4.12 -10.32
CA GLY A 373 -15.34 3.40 -10.60
C GLY A 373 -16.54 4.33 -10.68
N LEU A 374 -16.71 5.23 -9.72
CA LEU A 374 -17.80 6.19 -9.66
C LEU A 374 -17.80 7.14 -10.88
N ALA A 375 -16.63 7.68 -11.22
CA ALA A 375 -16.45 8.55 -12.39
C ALA A 375 -16.78 7.82 -13.69
N ALA A 376 -16.32 6.60 -13.86
CA ALA A 376 -16.63 5.78 -15.02
C ALA A 376 -18.12 5.45 -15.10
N TRP A 377 -18.76 5.16 -13.97
CA TRP A 377 -20.20 4.90 -13.91
C TRP A 377 -21.01 6.12 -14.33
N PHE A 378 -20.69 7.29 -13.77
CA PHE A 378 -21.32 8.54 -14.17
C PHE A 378 -21.23 8.79 -15.69
N LEU A 379 -20.03 8.61 -16.27
CA LEU A 379 -19.80 8.77 -17.71
C LEU A 379 -20.55 7.73 -18.56
N ALA A 380 -20.77 6.54 -18.04
CA ALA A 380 -21.51 5.47 -18.71
C ALA A 380 -23.02 5.71 -18.75
N VAL A 381 -23.56 6.33 -17.67
CA VAL A 381 -25.02 6.57 -17.55
C VAL A 381 -25.47 7.93 -18.04
N THR A 382 -24.55 8.91 -18.10
CA THR A 382 -24.86 10.28 -18.49
C THR A 382 -24.62 10.49 -19.98
N PRO A 383 -25.67 10.82 -20.78
CA PRO A 383 -25.50 11.06 -22.21
C PRO A 383 -24.61 12.31 -22.45
N PRO A 384 -23.99 12.41 -23.65
CA PRO A 384 -23.29 13.63 -24.06
C PRO A 384 -24.20 14.86 -23.95
N GLY A 385 -23.71 15.93 -23.28
CA GLY A 385 -24.46 17.15 -23.06
C GLY A 385 -23.78 18.05 -22.01
N ARG A 386 -24.43 19.19 -21.69
CA ARG A 386 -23.87 20.21 -20.80
C ARG A 386 -23.45 19.65 -19.43
N LEU A 387 -24.30 18.84 -18.79
CA LEU A 387 -24.01 18.27 -17.48
C LEU A 387 -22.73 17.42 -17.51
N ARG A 388 -22.61 16.52 -18.51
CA ARG A 388 -21.43 15.68 -18.68
C ARG A 388 -20.17 16.52 -18.93
N SER A 389 -20.25 17.56 -19.76
CA SER A 389 -19.11 18.45 -20.06
C SER A 389 -18.68 19.25 -18.84
N ILE A 390 -19.63 19.81 -18.07
CA ILE A 390 -19.33 20.52 -16.82
C ILE A 390 -18.66 19.58 -15.82
N TRP A 391 -19.22 18.37 -15.64
CA TRP A 391 -18.63 17.37 -14.73
C TRP A 391 -17.22 16.95 -15.17
N MET A 392 -16.99 16.74 -16.47
CA MET A 392 -15.65 16.42 -17.00
C MET A 392 -14.65 17.56 -16.75
N ALA A 393 -15.08 18.81 -16.86
CA ALA A 393 -14.25 19.96 -16.53
C ALA A 393 -13.90 20.02 -15.03
N LEU A 394 -14.87 19.77 -14.15
CA LEU A 394 -14.63 19.67 -12.70
C LEU A 394 -13.66 18.51 -12.37
N ALA A 395 -13.87 17.34 -12.94
CA ALA A 395 -13.02 16.19 -12.75
C ALA A 395 -11.58 16.44 -13.25
N ALA A 396 -11.43 17.06 -14.41
CA ALA A 396 -10.12 17.46 -14.94
C ALA A 396 -9.47 18.53 -14.04
N GLY A 397 -10.23 19.50 -13.56
CA GLY A 397 -9.78 20.50 -12.59
C GLY A 397 -9.27 19.85 -11.30
N MET A 398 -10.00 18.85 -10.79
CA MET A 398 -9.58 18.07 -9.62
C MET A 398 -8.24 17.36 -9.85
N VAL A 399 -8.08 16.66 -11.00
CA VAL A 399 -6.83 15.99 -11.37
C VAL A 399 -5.68 17.00 -11.47
N LEU A 400 -5.90 18.18 -12.04
CA LEU A 400 -4.90 19.25 -12.11
C LEU A 400 -4.47 19.71 -10.72
N VAL A 401 -5.44 19.95 -9.82
CA VAL A 401 -5.15 20.36 -8.44
C VAL A 401 -4.28 19.29 -7.74
N THR A 402 -4.60 18.02 -7.92
CA THR A 402 -3.83 16.90 -7.33
C THR A 402 -2.44 16.77 -7.97
N ALA A 403 -2.29 17.12 -9.24
CA ALA A 403 -1.00 17.07 -9.94
C ALA A 403 -0.02 18.16 -9.48
N ILE A 404 -0.51 19.34 -9.06
CA ILE A 404 0.36 20.48 -8.67
C ILE A 404 1.38 20.09 -7.59
N PRO A 405 1.02 19.45 -6.45
CA PRO A 405 1.99 19.03 -5.44
C PRO A 405 3.04 18.05 -5.97
N ALA A 406 2.63 17.11 -6.84
CA ALA A 406 3.55 16.14 -7.44
C ALA A 406 4.55 16.81 -8.39
N VAL A 407 4.08 17.77 -9.20
CA VAL A 407 4.96 18.54 -10.11
C VAL A 407 5.91 19.43 -9.31
N ARG A 408 5.44 20.08 -8.24
CA ARG A 408 6.30 20.90 -7.36
C ARG A 408 7.37 20.05 -6.70
N LEU A 409 6.99 18.87 -6.18
CA LEU A 409 7.94 17.94 -5.58
C LEU A 409 9.00 17.47 -6.60
N LEU A 410 8.59 17.11 -7.81
CA LEU A 410 9.53 16.74 -8.87
C LEU A 410 10.47 17.91 -9.23
N ALA A 411 9.94 19.11 -9.36
CA ALA A 411 10.75 20.30 -9.66
C ALA A 411 11.75 20.63 -8.55
N GLU A 412 11.39 20.43 -7.28
CA GLU A 412 12.28 20.56 -6.13
C GLU A 412 13.43 19.57 -6.21
N TYR A 413 13.15 18.27 -6.37
CA TYR A 413 14.18 17.24 -6.45
C TYR A 413 15.11 17.36 -7.66
N VAL A 414 14.58 17.82 -8.80
CA VAL A 414 15.41 18.05 -10.00
C VAL A 414 16.31 19.29 -9.85
N ARG A 415 15.85 20.34 -9.17
CA ARG A 415 16.61 21.59 -8.99
C ARG A 415 17.58 21.51 -7.82
N HIS A 416 17.11 21.02 -6.69
CA HIS A 416 17.84 20.95 -5.42
C HIS A 416 17.40 19.71 -4.68
N GLU A 417 18.09 18.59 -4.91
CA GLU A 417 17.79 17.36 -4.19
C GLU A 417 17.93 17.62 -2.67
N PRO A 418 16.86 17.44 -1.87
CA PRO A 418 16.93 17.60 -0.43
C PRO A 418 17.91 16.61 0.20
N ALA A 419 18.69 17.06 1.17
CA ALA A 419 19.58 16.19 1.92
C ALA A 419 18.77 15.05 2.58
N ASN A 420 19.21 13.82 2.38
CA ASN A 420 18.58 12.66 3.01
C ASN A 420 19.21 12.39 4.39
N PRO A 421 18.54 12.72 5.51
CA PRO A 421 19.12 12.55 6.85
C PRO A 421 19.50 11.11 7.15
N LYS A 422 18.79 10.11 6.58
CA LYS A 422 19.08 8.69 6.78
C LYS A 422 20.38 8.27 6.09
N ARG A 423 20.63 8.78 4.89
CA ARG A 423 21.90 8.57 4.21
C ARG A 423 23.06 9.28 4.94
N MET A 424 22.80 10.45 5.51
CA MET A 424 23.79 11.15 6.34
C MET A 424 24.14 10.36 7.62
N ILE A 425 23.15 9.67 8.24
CA ILE A 425 23.43 8.78 9.38
C ILE A 425 24.39 7.66 8.97
N VAL A 426 24.13 6.99 7.84
CA VAL A 426 24.99 5.90 7.32
C VAL A 426 26.41 6.43 7.09
N GLN A 427 26.56 7.52 6.36
CA GLN A 427 27.87 8.15 6.08
C GLN A 427 28.62 8.52 7.37
N HIS A 428 27.90 9.02 8.37
CA HIS A 428 28.49 9.39 9.64
C HIS A 428 28.99 8.19 10.47
N LEU A 429 28.24 7.06 10.43
CA LEU A 429 28.65 5.82 11.09
C LEU A 429 29.84 5.20 10.34
N GLU A 430 29.82 5.18 9.02
CA GLU A 430 30.95 4.71 8.18
C GLU A 430 32.23 5.52 8.44
N ALA A 431 32.13 6.85 8.51
CA ALA A 431 33.27 7.74 8.79
C ALA A 431 33.89 7.52 10.17
N ARG A 432 33.14 6.95 11.11
CA ARG A 432 33.63 6.55 12.45
C ARG A 432 34.10 5.11 12.53
N GLY A 433 34.04 4.37 11.43
CA GLY A 433 34.42 2.97 11.38
C GLY A 433 33.48 2.02 12.15
N ILE A 434 32.24 2.45 12.45
CA ILE A 434 31.25 1.65 13.16
C ILE A 434 30.71 0.60 12.19
N LYS A 435 30.92 -0.67 12.53
CA LYS A 435 30.45 -1.83 11.76
C LYS A 435 29.33 -2.58 12.45
N TYR A 436 29.28 -2.56 13.78
CA TYR A 436 28.34 -3.35 14.58
C TYR A 436 27.66 -2.44 15.61
N ALA A 437 26.34 -2.55 15.69
CA ALA A 437 25.59 -1.77 16.67
C ALA A 437 24.29 -2.47 17.13
N TRP A 438 23.77 -2.00 18.25
CA TRP A 438 22.39 -2.23 18.70
C TRP A 438 21.60 -0.95 18.52
N GLY A 439 20.32 -1.07 18.20
CA GLY A 439 19.44 0.08 18.07
C GLY A 439 17.98 -0.28 17.97
N ASP A 440 17.10 0.70 17.97
CA ASP A 440 15.67 0.47 17.78
C ASP A 440 15.36 -0.07 16.38
N TYR A 441 14.27 -0.83 16.27
CA TYR A 441 13.77 -1.41 15.01
C TYR A 441 13.80 -0.46 13.82
N TRP A 442 13.31 0.77 14.02
CA TRP A 442 13.14 1.75 12.93
C TRP A 442 14.45 2.25 12.34
N ARG A 443 15.56 2.09 13.07
CA ARG A 443 16.91 2.43 12.60
C ARG A 443 17.70 1.21 12.15
N ALA A 444 17.57 0.09 12.86
CA ALA A 444 18.39 -1.10 12.66
C ALA A 444 18.38 -1.55 11.20
N TYR A 445 17.25 -1.98 10.69
CA TYR A 445 17.17 -2.55 9.33
C TYR A 445 17.34 -1.51 8.24
N MET A 446 16.84 -0.29 8.46
CA MET A 446 17.00 0.81 7.52
C MET A 446 18.47 1.16 7.29
N ILE A 447 19.26 1.36 8.34
CA ILE A 447 20.69 1.66 8.25
C ILE A 447 21.44 0.47 7.64
N THR A 448 21.16 -0.75 8.10
CA THR A 448 21.79 -1.97 7.59
C THR A 448 21.59 -2.13 6.08
N PHE A 449 20.37 -1.93 5.58
CA PHE A 449 20.09 -1.98 4.15
C PHE A 449 20.78 -0.84 3.37
N LEU A 450 20.67 0.40 3.85
CA LEU A 450 21.30 1.56 3.19
C LEU A 450 22.83 1.47 3.16
N ALA A 451 23.43 0.85 4.18
CA ALA A 451 24.84 0.54 4.23
C ALA A 451 25.23 -0.71 3.42
N ASN A 452 24.26 -1.38 2.78
CA ASN A 452 24.46 -2.67 2.09
C ASN A 452 25.15 -3.71 2.98
N GLU A 453 24.73 -3.81 4.26
CA GLU A 453 25.28 -4.68 5.31
C GLU A 453 26.76 -4.43 5.66
N ARG A 454 27.37 -3.30 5.25
CA ARG A 454 28.67 -2.88 5.77
C ARG A 454 28.59 -2.41 7.22
N ILE A 455 27.39 -1.97 7.65
CA ILE A 455 27.03 -1.71 9.04
C ILE A 455 25.87 -2.65 9.37
N ILE A 456 26.07 -3.51 10.35
CA ILE A 456 25.03 -4.42 10.84
C ILE A 456 24.52 -3.92 12.18
N ILE A 457 23.22 -3.63 12.22
CA ILE A 457 22.56 -3.19 13.43
C ILE A 457 21.50 -4.20 13.83
N ALA A 458 21.65 -4.77 15.03
CA ALA A 458 20.65 -5.64 15.63
C ALA A 458 19.57 -4.77 16.31
N ALA A 459 18.30 -5.18 16.16
CA ALA A 459 17.20 -4.51 16.82
C ALA A 459 17.09 -4.97 18.28
N ASP A 460 17.00 -4.03 19.22
CA ASP A 460 16.91 -4.30 20.66
C ASP A 460 15.46 -4.37 21.19
N ASP A 461 14.48 -3.91 20.39
CA ASP A 461 13.05 -3.85 20.72
C ASP A 461 12.19 -4.86 19.92
N PHE A 462 12.47 -5.03 18.62
CA PHE A 462 11.70 -5.93 17.76
C PHE A 462 12.56 -6.59 16.69
N GLU A 463 12.93 -7.83 16.90
CA GLU A 463 13.81 -8.59 16.02
C GLU A 463 13.07 -9.21 14.84
N ARG A 464 13.56 -8.94 13.61
CA ARG A 464 13.11 -9.56 12.34
C ARG A 464 14.13 -10.52 11.76
N ILE A 465 15.43 -10.26 11.96
CA ILE A 465 16.54 -11.00 11.38
C ILE A 465 17.48 -11.39 12.50
N HIS A 466 17.37 -12.64 12.94
CA HIS A 466 18.12 -13.17 14.08
C HIS A 466 19.63 -13.19 13.84
N GLU A 467 20.06 -13.47 12.62
CA GLU A 467 21.47 -13.49 12.23
C GLU A 467 22.21 -12.21 12.63
N TYR A 468 21.54 -11.04 12.53
CA TYR A 468 22.19 -9.77 12.90
C TYR A 468 22.44 -9.65 14.41
N SER A 469 21.55 -10.19 15.22
CA SER A 469 21.75 -10.25 16.66
C SER A 469 22.94 -11.13 17.00
N GLU A 470 23.09 -12.27 16.35
CA GLU A 470 24.23 -13.17 16.57
C GLU A 470 25.56 -12.55 16.09
N ILE A 471 25.57 -11.87 14.93
CA ILE A 471 26.75 -11.16 14.43
C ILE A 471 27.17 -10.06 15.40
N VAL A 472 26.24 -9.22 15.88
CA VAL A 472 26.55 -8.12 16.81
C VAL A 472 27.01 -8.66 18.17
N LYS A 473 26.42 -9.76 18.68
CA LYS A 473 26.86 -10.44 19.88
C LYS A 473 28.29 -10.98 19.77
N ALA A 474 28.64 -11.54 18.61
CA ALA A 474 29.99 -12.05 18.35
C ALA A 474 31.05 -10.93 18.34
N HIS A 475 30.66 -9.70 18.01
CA HIS A 475 31.53 -8.52 17.96
C HIS A 475 31.22 -7.50 19.07
N LYS A 476 30.80 -7.97 20.25
CA LYS A 476 30.35 -7.13 21.37
C LYS A 476 31.37 -6.07 21.79
N ASP A 477 32.68 -6.37 21.69
CA ASP A 477 33.75 -5.46 22.12
C ASP A 477 33.94 -4.27 21.15
N GLU A 478 33.49 -4.41 19.89
CA GLU A 478 33.50 -3.36 18.88
C GLU A 478 32.10 -2.71 18.70
N ALA A 479 31.06 -3.33 19.26
CA ALA A 479 29.70 -2.89 19.08
C ALA A 479 29.37 -1.65 19.90
N VAL A 480 28.55 -0.77 19.32
CA VAL A 480 28.01 0.42 19.99
C VAL A 480 26.49 0.32 20.05
N ARG A 481 25.86 1.18 20.87
CA ARG A 481 24.41 1.37 20.85
C ARG A 481 24.05 2.67 20.17
N ILE A 482 23.09 2.65 19.26
CA ILE A 482 22.53 3.81 18.59
C ILE A 482 21.20 4.16 19.24
N ALA A 483 21.13 5.31 19.92
CA ALA A 483 19.96 5.76 20.65
C ALA A 483 19.40 7.08 20.11
N ARG A 484 18.12 7.35 20.38
CA ARG A 484 17.46 8.64 20.08
C ARG A 484 17.77 9.70 21.11
N GLU A 485 17.94 9.25 22.33
CA GLU A 485 18.10 10.09 23.50
C GLU A 485 19.51 9.97 24.08
N PHE A 486 19.83 10.91 24.94
CA PHE A 486 21.09 10.92 25.67
C PHE A 486 21.28 9.59 26.43
N CYS A 487 22.49 9.09 26.40
CA CYS A 487 22.93 7.93 27.19
C CYS A 487 24.22 8.26 27.94
N PRO A 488 24.43 7.74 29.17
CA PRO A 488 25.67 7.92 29.89
C PRO A 488 26.88 7.47 29.08
N GLY A 489 27.96 8.28 29.06
CA GLY A 489 29.13 7.97 28.23
C GLY A 489 28.94 8.11 26.72
N GLY A 490 27.74 8.43 26.27
CA GLY A 490 27.42 8.57 24.83
C GLY A 490 27.93 9.87 24.22
N LYS A 491 28.20 9.84 22.93
CA LYS A 491 28.59 11.01 22.13
C LYS A 491 27.47 11.38 21.17
N PRO A 492 27.06 12.66 21.08
CA PRO A 492 26.10 13.09 20.09
C PRO A 492 26.70 12.88 18.69
N ALA A 493 25.96 12.23 17.82
CA ALA A 493 26.36 11.98 16.44
C ALA A 493 25.72 13.00 15.50
N MET A 494 24.42 13.21 15.67
CA MET A 494 23.59 14.16 14.91
C MET A 494 22.40 14.56 15.79
N PRO A 495 21.63 15.60 15.45
CA PRO A 495 20.38 15.90 16.15
C PRO A 495 19.48 14.66 16.24
N GLY A 496 19.13 14.25 17.47
CA GLY A 496 18.31 13.07 17.73
C GLY A 496 19.02 11.72 17.48
N LEU A 497 20.37 11.70 17.44
CA LEU A 497 21.15 10.48 17.32
C LEU A 497 22.35 10.51 18.27
N TRP A 498 22.43 9.50 19.13
CA TRP A 498 23.52 9.29 20.08
C TRP A 498 24.21 7.97 19.79
N ILE A 499 25.53 7.95 19.91
CA ILE A 499 26.36 6.75 19.90
C ILE A 499 26.78 6.50 21.34
N CYS A 500 26.28 5.41 21.90
CA CYS A 500 26.46 5.01 23.29
C CYS A 500 27.44 3.86 23.39
N PRO A 501 28.21 3.74 24.49
CA PRO A 501 28.90 2.50 24.80
C PRO A 501 27.90 1.35 24.86
N TYR A 502 28.31 0.17 24.44
CA TYR A 502 27.51 -1.04 24.62
C TYR A 502 27.62 -1.47 26.08
N GLU A 503 26.64 -1.10 26.90
CA GLU A 503 26.44 -1.69 28.21
C GLU A 503 25.35 -2.76 28.10
N ARG A 504 25.71 -3.98 28.52
CA ARG A 504 24.76 -5.09 28.61
C ARG A 504 23.64 -4.67 29.56
N VAL A 505 22.44 -4.49 29.07
CA VAL A 505 21.25 -4.60 29.92
C VAL A 505 21.16 -6.10 30.26
N GLU A 506 21.56 -6.46 31.48
CA GLU A 506 21.38 -7.83 31.96
C GLU A 506 19.91 -8.22 31.76
N GLU A 507 19.71 -9.39 31.21
CA GLU A 507 18.44 -10.06 30.98
C GLU A 507 17.72 -10.35 32.31
N THR A 508 17.20 -9.33 32.98
CA THR A 508 16.44 -9.46 34.24
C THR A 508 14.93 -9.21 34.06
N ALA A 509 14.44 -9.10 32.84
CA ALA A 509 13.00 -9.10 32.60
C ALA A 509 12.61 -10.35 31.80
N PRO A 510 11.59 -11.10 32.24
CA PRO A 510 11.01 -12.14 31.40
C PRO A 510 10.50 -11.48 30.09
N PRO A 511 10.51 -12.21 28.97
CA PRO A 511 10.03 -11.66 27.72
C PRO A 511 8.64 -11.11 27.94
N ALA A 512 8.47 -9.80 27.73
CA ALA A 512 7.16 -9.19 27.69
C ALA A 512 6.33 -9.97 26.66
N GLU A 513 5.16 -10.43 27.08
CA GLU A 513 4.23 -11.17 26.24
C GLU A 513 4.16 -10.47 24.88
N ALA A 514 4.56 -11.19 23.82
CA ALA A 514 4.55 -10.72 22.44
C ALA A 514 3.09 -10.48 22.04
N GLY A 515 2.61 -9.27 22.20
CA GLY A 515 1.18 -9.05 22.00
C GLY A 515 0.67 -7.64 21.82
N THR A 516 1.51 -6.62 21.86
CA THR A 516 1.03 -5.29 21.45
C THR A 516 2.17 -4.51 20.86
N THR A 517 2.06 -4.19 19.57
CA THR A 517 2.80 -3.05 19.01
C THR A 517 2.46 -1.86 19.90
N PRO A 518 3.41 -1.24 20.60
CA PRO A 518 3.09 -0.08 21.42
C PRO A 518 2.52 0.99 20.47
N GLN A 519 1.25 1.32 20.61
CA GLN A 519 0.79 2.60 20.09
C GLN A 519 1.69 3.65 20.75
N PRO A 520 2.29 4.58 20.00
CA PRO A 520 3.03 5.67 20.61
C PRO A 520 2.09 6.37 21.58
N ALA A 521 2.51 6.43 22.84
CA ALA A 521 1.77 7.09 23.91
C ALA A 521 1.45 8.51 23.45
N ILE A 522 0.17 8.86 23.48
CA ILE A 522 -0.29 10.24 23.24
C ILE A 522 0.36 11.08 24.34
N PRO A 523 1.20 12.07 24.01
CA PRO A 523 1.80 12.91 25.03
C PRO A 523 0.69 13.59 25.85
N PRO A 524 0.84 13.71 27.17
CA PRO A 524 -0.14 14.35 28.01
C PRO A 524 -0.34 15.81 27.55
N LYS A 525 -1.60 16.20 27.45
CA LYS A 525 -2.03 17.56 27.09
C LYS A 525 -1.38 18.55 28.06
N PRO A 526 -0.70 19.62 27.60
CA PRO A 526 -0.14 20.61 28.51
C PRO A 526 -1.26 21.25 29.32
N PRO A 527 -1.06 21.51 30.63
CA PRO A 527 -2.05 22.14 31.45
C PRO A 527 -2.22 23.60 31.02
N GLY A 528 -3.43 23.98 30.61
CA GLY A 528 -3.84 25.36 30.42
C GLY A 528 -4.05 25.83 29.00
N SER A 529 -5.09 25.33 28.33
CA SER A 529 -5.78 26.09 27.27
C SER A 529 -7.27 25.82 27.39
N ARG A 530 -7.94 26.82 27.95
CA ARG A 530 -9.42 26.96 27.84
C ARG A 530 -9.83 27.40 26.45
#